data_97114868a3b50e49666e441c5b93803b
#
_entry.id   97114868a3b50e49666e441c5b93803b
#
_cell.length_a   1.000
_cell.length_b   1.000
_cell.length_c   1.000
_cell.angle_alpha   90.00
_cell.angle_beta   90.00
_cell.angle_gamma   90.00
#
_symmetry.space_group_name_H-M   'P 1'
#
loop_
_entity.id
_entity.type
_entity.pdbx_description
1 polymer ?
#
loop_
_entity_poly.entity_id
_entity_poly.type
_entity_poly.pdbx_seq_one_letter_code
_entity_poly.pdbx_strand_id
1 'polypeptide(L)'
;MKKAIAFYEEVIGDRVVMNFGENVQFSGGFALQEMKTWKKMIHTDRVRRKSNDAELYFEEKDFDDFLDYLKGFPEIEYVHPVEEAPWGQRIVRFYDPDFHIIEVGEPMDAVIKRLFDSGMTVEQVSEKSQYPIEYVKRFAK
;
A
#
# COMPACT_ATOMS: atom_id res chain seq x y z
N MET A 1 0.20 13.50 -15.12
CA MET A 1 0.91 13.96 -13.90
C MET A 1 -0.02 14.57 -12.85
N LYS A 2 -0.80 15.64 -13.10
CA LYS A 2 -1.62 16.33 -12.08
C LYS A 2 -2.57 15.38 -11.28
N LYS A 3 -3.32 14.51 -11.98
CA LYS A 3 -4.22 13.55 -11.32
C LYS A 3 -3.45 12.55 -10.44
N ALA A 4 -2.28 12.10 -10.89
CA ALA A 4 -1.46 11.18 -10.11
C ALA A 4 -0.91 11.87 -8.86
N ILE A 5 -0.43 13.11 -8.95
CA ILE A 5 0.01 13.89 -7.79
C ILE A 5 -1.13 14.01 -6.77
N ALA A 6 -2.30 14.46 -7.20
CA ALA A 6 -3.47 14.60 -6.33
C ALA A 6 -3.84 13.28 -5.64
N PHE A 7 -3.81 12.16 -6.37
CA PHE A 7 -4.07 10.84 -5.80
C PHE A 7 -3.09 10.49 -4.67
N TYR A 8 -1.79 10.62 -4.91
CA TYR A 8 -0.80 10.25 -3.89
C TYR A 8 -0.81 11.21 -2.70
N GLU A 9 -1.12 12.49 -2.89
CA GLU A 9 -1.23 13.45 -1.78
C GLU A 9 -2.55 13.30 -1.02
N GLU A 10 -3.67 13.13 -1.70
CA GLU A 10 -5.00 13.13 -1.08
C GLU A 10 -5.43 11.73 -0.61
N VAL A 11 -5.20 10.69 -1.40
CA VAL A 11 -5.64 9.32 -1.06
C VAL A 11 -4.61 8.60 -0.19
N ILE A 12 -3.34 8.67 -0.56
CA ILE A 12 -2.25 7.96 0.14
C ILE A 12 -1.69 8.81 1.29
N GLY A 13 -1.76 10.15 1.18
CA GLY A 13 -1.20 11.05 2.18
C GLY A 13 0.31 11.23 2.08
N ASP A 14 0.92 10.84 0.96
CA ASP A 14 2.35 11.07 0.71
C ASP A 14 2.59 12.48 0.15
N ARG A 15 3.74 13.04 0.43
CA ARG A 15 4.06 14.44 0.06
C ARG A 15 5.01 14.49 -1.12
N VAL A 16 4.75 15.43 -2.04
CA VAL A 16 5.73 15.81 -3.05
C VAL A 16 6.91 16.50 -2.36
N VAL A 17 8.11 15.99 -2.58
CA VAL A 17 9.37 16.59 -2.07
C VAL A 17 10.13 17.33 -3.15
N MET A 18 9.97 16.92 -4.42
CA MET A 18 10.57 17.60 -5.55
C MET A 18 9.69 17.46 -6.80
N ASN A 19 9.48 18.56 -7.51
CA ASN A 19 8.70 18.57 -8.74
C ASN A 19 9.48 19.24 -9.87
N PHE A 20 9.88 18.44 -10.86
CA PHE A 20 10.58 18.90 -12.08
C PHE A 20 9.65 18.99 -13.30
N GLY A 21 8.33 18.90 -13.10
CA GLY A 21 7.32 18.87 -14.15
C GLY A 21 7.11 17.48 -14.74
N GLU A 22 8.10 16.92 -15.40
CA GLU A 22 8.06 15.58 -16.00
C GLU A 22 8.42 14.45 -15.02
N ASN A 23 9.13 14.80 -13.93
CA ASN A 23 9.46 13.90 -12.81
C ASN A 23 9.02 14.54 -11.50
N VAL A 24 8.33 13.76 -10.67
CA VAL A 24 7.85 14.19 -9.36
C VAL A 24 8.24 13.15 -8.32
N GLN A 25 8.96 13.57 -7.29
CA GLN A 25 9.46 12.71 -6.21
C GLN A 25 8.62 12.89 -4.96
N PHE A 26 8.36 11.77 -4.29
CA PHE A 26 7.54 11.68 -3.08
C PHE A 26 8.35 11.30 -1.85
N SER A 27 7.88 11.72 -0.68
CA SER A 27 8.55 11.45 0.60
C SER A 27 8.65 9.96 0.94
N GLY A 28 7.76 9.13 0.38
CA GLY A 28 7.79 7.68 0.51
C GLY A 28 8.93 6.97 -0.24
N GLY A 29 9.76 7.73 -0.97
CA GLY A 29 10.96 7.19 -1.65
C GLY A 29 10.72 6.66 -3.06
N PHE A 30 9.62 7.04 -3.70
CA PHE A 30 9.34 6.74 -5.11
C PHE A 30 9.18 8.03 -5.93
N ALA A 31 9.17 7.88 -7.25
CA ALA A 31 8.95 8.98 -8.17
C ALA A 31 8.00 8.59 -9.31
N LEU A 32 7.26 9.56 -9.79
CA LEU A 32 6.46 9.45 -11.01
C LEU A 32 7.21 10.09 -12.17
N GLN A 33 7.21 9.42 -13.32
CA GLN A 33 7.77 9.92 -14.55
C GLN A 33 6.66 10.12 -15.59
N GLU A 34 6.65 11.25 -16.26
CA GLU A 34 5.70 11.52 -17.34
C GLU A 34 5.90 10.50 -18.49
N MET A 35 4.78 9.94 -18.99
CA MET A 35 4.76 8.79 -19.90
C MET A 35 5.58 9.04 -21.19
N LYS A 36 5.47 10.22 -21.76
CA LYS A 36 6.19 10.57 -23.01
C LYS A 36 7.70 10.58 -22.80
N THR A 37 8.14 11.13 -21.68
CA THR A 37 9.55 11.17 -21.30
C THR A 37 10.04 9.78 -20.90
N TRP A 38 9.19 9.02 -20.17
CA TRP A 38 9.49 7.64 -19.78
C TRP A 38 9.79 6.75 -20.99
N LYS A 39 8.94 6.77 -22.02
CA LYS A 39 9.15 5.99 -23.24
C LYS A 39 10.49 6.29 -23.92
N LYS A 40 10.90 7.57 -23.91
CA LYS A 40 12.21 7.96 -24.43
C LYS A 40 13.36 7.40 -23.59
N MET A 41 13.24 7.45 -22.26
CA MET A 41 14.26 6.98 -21.35
C MET A 41 14.51 5.47 -21.47
N ILE A 42 13.45 4.68 -21.63
CA ILE A 42 13.55 3.23 -21.77
C ILE A 42 13.68 2.74 -23.22
N HIS A 43 13.78 3.68 -24.17
CA HIS A 43 13.96 3.42 -25.61
C HIS A 43 12.90 2.49 -26.24
N THR A 44 11.64 2.59 -25.77
CA THR A 44 10.54 1.77 -26.32
C THR A 44 9.18 2.44 -26.09
N ASP A 45 8.26 2.20 -27.03
CA ASP A 45 6.86 2.59 -26.89
C ASP A 45 5.99 1.49 -26.23
N ARG A 46 6.59 0.33 -25.95
CA ARG A 46 5.89 -0.82 -25.38
C ARG A 46 5.68 -0.63 -23.88
N VAL A 47 4.65 0.13 -23.52
CA VAL A 47 4.20 0.30 -22.13
C VAL A 47 2.81 -0.29 -21.99
N ARG A 48 2.64 -1.24 -21.07
CA ARG A 48 1.34 -1.81 -20.71
C ARG A 48 0.75 -1.05 -19.53
N ARG A 49 -0.44 -0.50 -19.71
CA ARG A 49 -1.25 -0.04 -18.60
C ARG A 49 -1.98 -1.24 -18.00
N LYS A 50 -2.19 -1.22 -16.69
CA LYS A 50 -2.90 -2.30 -15.97
C LYS A 50 -2.26 -3.67 -16.19
N SER A 51 -0.92 -3.72 -16.19
CA SER A 51 -0.16 -4.97 -16.38
C SER A 51 -0.31 -5.93 -15.20
N ASN A 52 -0.58 -5.41 -13.99
CA ASN A 52 -0.79 -6.17 -12.76
C ASN A 52 0.40 -7.04 -12.34
N ASP A 53 1.62 -6.66 -12.73
CA ASP A 53 2.86 -7.39 -12.45
C ASP A 53 3.74 -6.72 -11.39
N ALA A 54 3.28 -5.59 -10.85
CA ALA A 54 3.97 -4.86 -9.78
C ALA A 54 2.95 -4.08 -8.93
N GLU A 55 3.33 -3.76 -7.71
CA GLU A 55 2.55 -2.91 -6.81
C GLU A 55 3.46 -1.98 -6.00
N LEU A 56 2.89 -0.88 -5.50
CA LEU A 56 3.45 -0.08 -4.42
C LEU A 56 2.73 -0.48 -3.13
N TYR A 57 3.51 -0.83 -2.11
CA TYR A 57 3.01 -1.22 -0.79
C TYR A 57 3.15 -0.09 0.21
N PHE A 58 2.07 0.17 0.93
CA PHE A 58 2.00 1.13 2.04
C PHE A 58 1.41 0.46 3.28
N GLU A 59 1.78 0.95 4.45
CA GLU A 59 1.21 0.52 5.72
C GLU A 59 0.37 1.63 6.34
N GLU A 60 -0.80 1.25 6.90
CA GLU A 60 -1.67 2.15 7.62
C GLU A 60 -2.04 1.57 8.99
N LYS A 61 -1.74 2.30 10.04
CA LYS A 61 -2.02 1.87 11.43
C LYS A 61 -3.51 1.92 11.75
N ASP A 62 -4.16 2.99 11.32
CA ASP A 62 -5.58 3.22 11.55
C ASP A 62 -6.38 2.69 10.35
N PHE A 63 -6.21 1.38 10.08
CA PHE A 63 -6.67 0.73 8.86
C PHE A 63 -8.18 0.86 8.64
N ASP A 64 -9.00 0.75 9.70
CA ASP A 64 -10.46 0.89 9.58
C ASP A 64 -10.85 2.33 9.21
N ASP A 65 -10.21 3.33 9.81
CA ASP A 65 -10.43 4.74 9.48
C ASP A 65 -9.99 5.03 8.05
N PHE A 66 -8.89 4.44 7.60
CA PHE A 66 -8.43 4.54 6.21
C PHE A 66 -9.45 3.92 5.23
N LEU A 67 -10.01 2.77 5.54
CA LEU A 67 -11.04 2.15 4.70
C LEU A 67 -12.29 3.03 4.60
N ASP A 68 -12.70 3.66 5.70
CA ASP A 68 -13.81 4.60 5.69
C ASP A 68 -13.47 5.86 4.89
N TYR A 69 -12.25 6.35 5.00
CA TYR A 69 -11.75 7.47 4.20
C TYR A 69 -11.77 7.18 2.69
N LEU A 70 -11.36 5.97 2.29
CA LEU A 70 -11.39 5.55 0.87
C LEU A 70 -12.80 5.60 0.26
N LYS A 71 -13.85 5.43 1.04
CA LYS A 71 -15.24 5.51 0.57
C LYS A 71 -15.60 6.91 0.04
N GLY A 72 -14.85 7.93 0.43
CA GLY A 72 -14.99 9.29 -0.08
C GLY A 72 -14.48 9.50 -1.52
N PHE A 73 -13.84 8.48 -2.11
CA PHE A 73 -13.26 8.52 -3.46
C PHE A 73 -13.93 7.48 -4.37
N PRO A 74 -15.16 7.77 -4.87
CA PRO A 74 -15.93 6.79 -5.63
C PRO A 74 -15.31 6.41 -6.99
N GLU A 75 -14.34 7.19 -7.47
CA GLU A 75 -13.59 6.93 -8.70
C GLU A 75 -12.51 5.85 -8.54
N ILE A 76 -12.19 5.42 -7.32
CA ILE A 76 -11.20 4.37 -7.08
C ILE A 76 -11.74 3.02 -7.57
N GLU A 77 -10.99 2.39 -8.47
CA GLU A 77 -11.23 1.03 -8.91
C GLU A 77 -10.47 0.05 -8.03
N TYR A 78 -11.19 -0.80 -7.30
CA TYR A 78 -10.56 -1.84 -6.47
C TYR A 78 -10.13 -3.04 -7.30
N VAL A 79 -8.95 -3.60 -6.98
CA VAL A 79 -8.51 -4.90 -7.53
C VAL A 79 -9.32 -6.03 -6.88
N HIS A 80 -9.53 -5.94 -5.57
CA HIS A 80 -10.36 -6.83 -4.78
C HIS A 80 -10.87 -6.10 -3.53
N PRO A 81 -11.95 -6.56 -2.88
CA PRO A 81 -12.36 -6.01 -1.59
C PRO A 81 -11.32 -6.30 -0.51
N VAL A 82 -11.47 -5.63 0.66
CA VAL A 82 -10.62 -5.93 1.82
C VAL A 82 -10.65 -7.41 2.14
N GLU A 83 -9.48 -8.00 2.36
CA GLU A 83 -9.32 -9.39 2.74
C GLU A 83 -8.24 -9.55 3.81
N GLU A 84 -8.31 -10.64 4.57
CA GLU A 84 -7.27 -11.03 5.51
C GLU A 84 -6.36 -12.07 4.85
N ALA A 85 -5.07 -11.76 4.80
CA ALA A 85 -4.05 -12.69 4.34
C ALA A 85 -3.89 -13.87 5.33
N PRO A 86 -3.35 -15.03 4.90
CA PRO A 86 -3.15 -16.20 5.78
C PRO A 86 -2.40 -15.89 7.07
N TRP A 87 -1.50 -14.93 7.05
CA TRP A 87 -0.73 -14.48 8.22
C TRP A 87 -1.46 -13.46 9.11
N GLY A 88 -2.74 -13.20 8.83
CA GLY A 88 -3.62 -12.37 9.66
C GLY A 88 -3.63 -10.88 9.33
N GLN A 89 -2.82 -10.43 8.38
CA GLN A 89 -2.79 -9.04 7.93
C GLN A 89 -4.02 -8.74 7.09
N ARG A 90 -4.76 -7.67 7.41
CA ARG A 90 -5.79 -7.16 6.52
C ARG A 90 -5.16 -6.26 5.48
N ILE A 91 -5.58 -6.41 4.24
CA ILE A 91 -5.06 -5.71 3.07
C ILE A 91 -6.19 -5.26 2.16
N VAL A 92 -5.95 -4.19 1.41
CA VAL A 92 -6.79 -3.75 0.31
C VAL A 92 -5.91 -3.38 -0.87
N ARG A 93 -6.34 -3.74 -2.09
CA ARG A 93 -5.66 -3.34 -3.32
C ARG A 93 -6.59 -2.56 -4.22
N PHE A 94 -6.09 -1.48 -4.77
CA PHE A 94 -6.79 -0.62 -5.72
C PHE A 94 -5.83 -0.01 -6.72
N TYR A 95 -6.38 0.59 -7.79
CA TYR A 95 -5.55 1.21 -8.81
C TYR A 95 -5.37 2.70 -8.55
N ASP A 96 -4.17 3.20 -8.86
CA ASP A 96 -3.96 4.63 -9.03
C ASP A 96 -4.58 5.11 -10.37
N PRO A 97 -4.62 6.42 -10.67
CA PRO A 97 -5.20 6.94 -11.93
C PRO A 97 -4.55 6.43 -13.22
N ASP A 98 -3.36 5.86 -13.13
CA ASP A 98 -2.62 5.31 -14.27
C ASP A 98 -2.60 3.77 -14.29
N PHE A 99 -3.40 3.14 -13.40
CA PHE A 99 -3.57 1.68 -13.26
C PHE A 99 -2.35 0.94 -12.73
N HIS A 100 -1.55 1.56 -11.87
CA HIS A 100 -0.63 0.85 -11.00
C HIS A 100 -1.38 0.31 -9.80
N ILE A 101 -1.04 -0.90 -9.36
CA ILE A 101 -1.62 -1.48 -8.15
C ILE A 101 -1.01 -0.81 -6.93
N ILE A 102 -1.88 -0.36 -6.04
CA ILE A 102 -1.54 0.11 -4.70
C ILE A 102 -2.06 -0.91 -3.71
N GLU A 103 -1.19 -1.45 -2.87
CA GLU A 103 -1.56 -2.24 -1.70
C GLU A 103 -1.41 -1.38 -0.45
N VAL A 104 -2.45 -1.34 0.36
CA VAL A 104 -2.38 -0.80 1.72
C VAL A 104 -2.72 -1.91 2.69
N GLY A 105 -1.82 -2.16 3.64
CA GLY A 105 -1.95 -3.20 4.65
C GLY A 105 -1.76 -2.67 6.07
N GLU A 106 -2.21 -3.48 7.04
CA GLU A 106 -1.91 -3.24 8.44
C GLU A 106 -0.40 -3.44 8.71
N PRO A 107 0.27 -2.59 9.53
CA PRO A 107 1.59 -2.91 10.04
C PRO A 107 1.55 -4.22 10.84
N MET A 108 2.53 -5.11 10.65
CA MET A 108 2.54 -6.42 11.32
C MET A 108 2.57 -6.33 12.83
N ASP A 109 3.12 -5.27 13.42
CA ASP A 109 3.06 -5.02 14.87
C ASP A 109 1.61 -4.85 15.36
N ALA A 110 0.77 -4.18 14.57
CA ALA A 110 -0.65 -4.03 14.87
C ALA A 110 -1.40 -5.37 14.72
N VAL A 111 -1.07 -6.15 13.70
CA VAL A 111 -1.62 -7.50 13.48
C VAL A 111 -1.29 -8.41 14.67
N ILE A 112 -0.03 -8.47 15.09
CA ILE A 112 0.42 -9.29 16.22
C ILE A 112 -0.33 -8.90 17.51
N LYS A 113 -0.45 -7.61 17.78
CA LYS A 113 -1.23 -7.13 18.95
C LYS A 113 -2.70 -7.56 18.88
N ARG A 114 -3.33 -7.43 17.72
CA ARG A 114 -4.72 -7.85 17.51
C ARG A 114 -4.91 -9.37 17.68
N LEU A 115 -3.95 -10.18 17.25
CA LEU A 115 -3.97 -11.62 17.45
C LEU A 115 -3.88 -11.98 18.96
N PHE A 116 -3.04 -11.31 19.73
CA PHE A 116 -3.00 -11.45 21.19
C PHE A 116 -4.32 -11.03 21.85
N ASP A 117 -4.88 -9.89 21.42
CA ASP A 117 -6.16 -9.40 21.96
C ASP A 117 -7.33 -10.34 21.64
N SER A 118 -7.21 -11.19 20.59
CA SER A 118 -8.16 -12.26 20.30
C SER A 118 -7.99 -13.51 21.17
N GLY A 119 -7.00 -13.53 22.07
CA GLY A 119 -6.75 -14.62 23.01
C GLY A 119 -5.77 -15.70 22.53
N MET A 120 -5.04 -15.47 21.44
CA MET A 120 -4.03 -16.42 20.95
C MET A 120 -2.80 -16.45 21.85
N THR A 121 -2.19 -17.64 21.98
CA THR A 121 -0.90 -17.81 22.67
C THR A 121 0.27 -17.30 21.84
N VAL A 122 1.44 -17.14 22.46
CA VAL A 122 2.67 -16.72 21.77
C VAL A 122 2.99 -17.64 20.58
N GLU A 123 2.85 -18.95 20.78
CA GLU A 123 3.11 -19.96 19.76
C GLU A 123 2.11 -19.83 18.60
N GLN A 124 0.82 -19.68 18.90
CA GLN A 124 -0.23 -19.51 17.90
C GLN A 124 -0.04 -18.21 17.09
N VAL A 125 0.33 -17.10 17.75
CA VAL A 125 0.61 -15.84 17.06
C VAL A 125 1.83 -15.96 16.18
N SER A 126 2.90 -16.61 16.66
CA SER A 126 4.12 -16.85 15.86
C SER A 126 3.82 -17.69 14.62
N GLU A 127 3.06 -18.77 14.77
CA GLU A 127 2.67 -19.65 13.67
C GLU A 127 1.82 -18.90 12.65
N LYS A 128 0.77 -18.21 13.10
CA LYS A 128 -0.14 -17.47 12.21
C LYS A 128 0.56 -16.31 11.52
N SER A 129 1.28 -15.47 12.25
CA SER A 129 1.93 -14.27 11.71
C SER A 129 3.18 -14.57 10.90
N GLN A 130 3.72 -15.78 11.00
CA GLN A 130 4.99 -16.21 10.40
C GLN A 130 6.22 -15.44 10.94
N TYR A 131 6.06 -14.75 12.07
CA TYR A 131 7.16 -14.04 12.74
C TYR A 131 7.80 -14.93 13.80
N PRO A 132 9.14 -14.82 14.01
CA PRO A 132 9.82 -15.59 15.05
C PRO A 132 9.22 -15.37 16.44
N ILE A 133 9.18 -16.42 17.26
CA ILE A 133 8.64 -16.37 18.63
C ILE A 133 9.28 -15.23 19.44
N GLU A 134 10.61 -15.02 19.31
CA GLU A 134 11.31 -13.96 20.04
C GLU A 134 10.88 -12.54 19.62
N TYR A 135 10.44 -12.38 18.38
CA TYR A 135 9.84 -11.12 17.93
C TYR A 135 8.44 -10.94 18.53
N VAL A 136 7.63 -11.98 18.44
CA VAL A 136 6.23 -11.98 18.89
C VAL A 136 6.13 -11.74 20.40
N LYS A 137 7.01 -12.34 21.21
CA LYS A 137 7.07 -12.14 22.67
C LYS A 137 7.17 -10.67 23.11
N ARG A 138 7.72 -9.81 22.26
CA ARG A 138 7.83 -8.36 22.55
C ARG A 138 6.47 -7.67 22.70
N PHE A 139 5.42 -8.27 22.19
CA PHE A 139 4.05 -7.76 22.20
C PHE A 139 3.14 -8.52 23.18
N ALA A 140 3.61 -9.61 23.76
CA ALA A 140 2.87 -10.35 24.78
C ALA A 140 2.74 -9.51 26.05
N LYS A 141 1.54 -9.49 26.63
CA LYS A 141 1.22 -8.80 27.89
C LYS A 141 1.68 -9.63 29.09
#